data_a95fcfbd38b659e374f4d12a46390290
#
_entry.id   a95fcfbd38b659e374f4d12a46390290
#
_cell.length_a   1.000
_cell.length_b   1.000
_cell.length_c   1.000
_cell.angle_alpha   90.00
_cell.angle_beta   90.00
_cell.angle_gamma   90.00
#
_symmetry.space_group_name_H-M   'P 1'
#
loop_
_entity.id
_entity.type
_entity.pdbx_description
1 polymer ?
#
loop_
_entity_poly.entity_id
_entity_poly.type
_entity_poly.pdbx_seq_one_letter_code
_entity_poly.pdbx_strand_id
1 'polypeptide(L)'
;MQIRSSTHDGVVVLSLDGDVLGGPDGSALHDALAAVRGDAPLQVVVDLEGVRFMNSSGLGMLVGALTTARNTGGDLRLAAVGDRVRAILEVTQLDGVFQSFASAAEAVASFEG
;
A
#
# COMPACT_ATOMS: atom_id res chain seq x y z
N MET A 1 0.59 5.55 13.23
CA MET A 1 0.91 5.58 11.79
C MET A 1 0.57 6.94 11.21
N GLN A 2 1.42 7.47 10.37
CA GLN A 2 1.15 8.69 9.61
C GLN A 2 1.14 8.35 8.13
N ILE A 3 0.31 9.04 7.35
CA ILE A 3 0.19 8.83 5.91
C ILE A 3 0.49 10.15 5.19
N ARG A 4 1.40 10.10 4.21
CA ARG A 4 1.63 11.19 3.29
C ARG A 4 1.21 10.74 1.89
N SER A 5 0.46 11.58 1.20
CA SER A 5 -0.08 11.27 -0.12
C SER A 5 0.53 12.19 -1.17
N SER A 6 0.94 11.60 -2.27
CA SER A 6 1.38 12.35 -3.45
C SER A 6 0.92 11.61 -4.70
N THR A 7 0.96 12.30 -5.85
CA THR A 7 0.56 11.71 -7.13
C THR A 7 1.67 11.91 -8.15
N HIS A 8 2.04 10.82 -8.82
CA HIS A 8 3.09 10.82 -9.84
C HIS A 8 2.59 10.04 -11.06
N ASP A 9 2.48 10.72 -12.19
CA ASP A 9 2.07 10.09 -13.46
C ASP A 9 0.74 9.32 -13.35
N GLY A 10 -0.21 9.88 -12.62
CA GLY A 10 -1.52 9.26 -12.39
C GLY A 10 -1.53 8.17 -11.34
N VAL A 11 -0.40 7.89 -10.69
CA VAL A 11 -0.28 6.90 -9.63
C VAL A 11 -0.23 7.61 -8.28
N VAL A 12 -1.08 7.19 -7.36
CA VAL A 12 -1.11 7.72 -5.99
C VAL A 12 -0.07 6.99 -5.16
N VAL A 13 0.83 7.74 -4.54
CA VAL A 13 1.83 7.17 -3.61
C VAL A 13 1.40 7.53 -2.19
N LEU A 14 1.14 6.51 -1.39
CA LEU A 14 0.84 6.65 0.03
C LEU A 14 2.06 6.18 0.82
N SER A 15 2.75 7.12 1.45
CA SER A 15 3.91 6.81 2.28
C SER A 15 3.46 6.68 3.72
N LEU A 16 3.65 5.49 4.29
CA LEU A 16 3.27 5.20 5.67
C LEU A 16 4.50 5.30 6.57
N ASP A 17 4.33 5.94 7.72
CA ASP A 17 5.39 6.07 8.72
C ASP A 17 4.91 5.53 10.07
N GLY A 18 5.78 4.78 10.74
CA GLY A 18 5.52 4.21 12.06
C GLY A 18 5.00 2.77 11.97
N ASP A 19 4.47 2.28 13.07
CA ASP A 19 3.93 0.92 13.14
C ASP A 19 2.54 0.86 12.53
N VAL A 20 2.24 -0.20 11.80
CA VAL A 20 0.95 -0.41 11.14
C VAL A 20 0.21 -1.50 11.88
N LEU A 21 -0.74 -1.11 12.72
CA LEU A 21 -1.37 -1.99 13.70
C LEU A 21 -2.87 -2.26 13.44
N GLY A 22 -3.44 -1.67 12.39
CA GLY A 22 -4.87 -1.77 12.14
C GLY A 22 -5.69 -0.80 12.98
N GLY A 23 -6.97 -1.10 13.23
CA GLY A 23 -7.85 -0.21 13.99
C GLY A 23 -7.98 1.16 13.34
N PRO A 24 -7.66 2.27 14.07
CA PRO A 24 -7.72 3.61 13.51
C PRO A 24 -6.83 3.80 12.27
N ASP A 25 -5.75 3.04 12.15
CA ASP A 25 -4.87 3.07 10.97
C ASP A 25 -5.61 2.61 9.72
N GLY A 26 -6.47 1.61 9.84
CA GLY A 26 -7.29 1.13 8.73
C GLY A 26 -8.26 2.19 8.23
N SER A 27 -8.90 2.93 9.14
CA SER A 27 -9.77 4.04 8.79
C SER A 27 -8.99 5.16 8.10
N ALA A 28 -7.79 5.48 8.58
CA ALA A 28 -6.93 6.50 7.99
C ALA A 28 -6.55 6.14 6.55
N LEU A 29 -6.20 4.88 6.30
CA LEU A 29 -5.86 4.42 4.96
C LEU A 29 -7.08 4.44 4.03
N HIS A 30 -8.23 3.98 4.52
CA HIS A 30 -9.49 4.01 3.77
C HIS A 30 -9.85 5.44 3.37
N ASP A 31 -9.75 6.40 4.30
CA ASP A 31 -10.05 7.81 4.05
C ASP A 31 -9.07 8.41 3.03
N ALA A 32 -7.79 8.05 3.11
CA ALA A 32 -6.79 8.53 2.16
C ALA A 32 -7.10 8.04 0.73
N LEU A 33 -7.53 6.79 0.58
CA LEU A 33 -7.93 6.25 -0.71
C LEU A 33 -9.21 6.92 -1.23
N ALA A 34 -10.19 7.13 -0.35
CA ALA A 34 -11.44 7.79 -0.72
C ALA A 34 -11.20 9.22 -1.22
N ALA A 35 -10.25 9.93 -0.62
CA ALA A 35 -9.92 11.30 -0.99
C ALA A 35 -9.32 11.42 -2.40
N VAL A 36 -8.67 10.38 -2.91
CA VAL A 36 -8.03 10.40 -4.24
C VAL A 36 -8.83 9.60 -5.28
N ARG A 37 -9.94 9.02 -4.86
CA ARG A 37 -10.75 8.19 -5.74
C ARG A 37 -11.52 9.05 -6.75
N GLY A 38 -11.47 8.64 -8.03
CA GLY A 38 -12.18 9.31 -9.12
C GLY A 38 -12.84 8.27 -10.02
N ASP A 39 -13.09 8.66 -11.29
CA ASP A 39 -13.73 7.78 -12.27
C ASP A 39 -12.73 6.82 -12.94
N ALA A 40 -11.44 7.10 -12.84
CA ALA A 40 -10.40 6.27 -13.44
C ALA A 40 -10.03 5.12 -12.50
N PRO A 41 -9.41 4.02 -13.02
CA PRO A 41 -8.87 2.97 -12.17
C PRO A 41 -7.89 3.54 -11.14
N LEU A 42 -7.99 3.06 -9.90
CA LEU A 42 -7.16 3.53 -8.79
C LEU A 42 -5.82 2.78 -8.80
N GLN A 43 -4.77 3.46 -9.21
CA GLN A 43 -3.41 2.94 -9.20
C GLN A 43 -2.68 3.49 -8.00
N VAL A 44 -2.27 2.60 -7.09
CA VAL A 44 -1.73 2.98 -5.78
C VAL A 44 -0.39 2.29 -5.53
N VAL A 45 0.55 3.05 -5.02
CA VAL A 45 1.79 2.53 -4.43
C VAL A 45 1.74 2.82 -2.95
N VAL A 46 1.92 1.81 -2.12
CA VAL A 46 2.08 1.98 -0.67
C VAL A 46 3.57 1.87 -0.38
N ASP A 47 4.17 2.99 -0.01
CA ASP A 47 5.59 3.07 0.34
C ASP A 47 5.75 2.76 1.82
N LEU A 48 6.47 1.67 2.10
CA LEU A 48 6.66 1.15 3.45
C LEU A 48 8.06 1.44 4.01
N GLU A 49 8.81 2.33 3.38
CA GLU A 49 10.16 2.67 3.85
C GLU A 49 10.19 3.11 5.31
N GLY A 50 9.19 3.88 5.73
CA GLY A 50 9.07 4.37 7.10
C GLY A 50 8.38 3.41 8.07
N VAL A 51 8.03 2.19 7.62
CA VAL A 51 7.33 1.21 8.45
C VAL A 51 8.32 0.18 8.98
N ARG A 52 8.43 0.07 10.32
CA ARG A 52 9.31 -0.90 10.96
C ARG A 52 8.60 -2.18 11.38
N PHE A 53 7.31 -2.09 11.69
CA PHE A 53 6.54 -3.21 12.18
C PHE A 53 5.11 -3.15 11.67
N MET A 54 4.55 -4.34 11.40
CA MET A 54 3.16 -4.50 10.98
C MET A 54 2.65 -5.80 11.62
N ASN A 55 1.46 -5.75 12.22
CA ASN A 55 0.81 -6.95 12.71
C ASN A 55 -0.21 -7.48 11.69
N SER A 56 -0.90 -8.56 12.03
CA SER A 56 -1.88 -9.17 11.14
C SER A 56 -3.07 -8.23 10.83
N SER A 57 -3.47 -7.41 11.79
CA SER A 57 -4.54 -6.41 11.57
C SER A 57 -4.08 -5.33 10.60
N GLY A 58 -2.81 -4.88 10.71
CA GLY A 58 -2.22 -3.94 9.76
C GLY A 58 -2.12 -4.53 8.37
N LEU A 59 -1.73 -5.80 8.28
CA LEU A 59 -1.71 -6.50 7.00
C LEU A 59 -3.11 -6.60 6.40
N GLY A 60 -4.12 -6.87 7.22
CA GLY A 60 -5.51 -6.92 6.78
C GLY A 60 -5.99 -5.62 6.14
N MET A 61 -5.55 -4.47 6.67
CA MET A 61 -5.91 -3.18 6.07
C MET A 61 -5.25 -2.98 4.71
N LEU A 62 -4.04 -3.49 4.50
CA LEU A 62 -3.40 -3.46 3.17
C LEU A 62 -4.14 -4.34 2.17
N VAL A 63 -4.59 -5.52 2.61
CA VAL A 63 -5.41 -6.41 1.76
C VAL A 63 -6.71 -5.73 1.38
N GLY A 64 -7.36 -5.04 2.33
CA GLY A 64 -8.58 -4.28 2.06
C GLY A 64 -8.34 -3.16 1.05
N ALA A 65 -7.22 -2.45 1.17
CA ALA A 65 -6.85 -1.40 0.22
C ALA A 65 -6.59 -1.97 -1.18
N LEU A 66 -5.90 -3.12 -1.27
CA LEU A 66 -5.67 -3.80 -2.54
C LEU A 66 -6.99 -4.18 -3.21
N THR A 67 -7.92 -4.74 -2.43
CA THR A 67 -9.25 -5.11 -2.92
C THR A 67 -9.99 -3.87 -3.46
N THR A 68 -9.95 -2.76 -2.73
CA THR A 68 -10.56 -1.51 -3.17
C THR A 68 -9.97 -1.05 -4.51
N ALA A 69 -8.64 -1.05 -4.65
CA ALA A 69 -8.00 -0.63 -5.88
C ALA A 69 -8.38 -1.55 -7.05
N ARG A 70 -8.35 -2.87 -6.85
CA ARG A 70 -8.70 -3.84 -7.89
C ARG A 70 -10.17 -3.75 -8.30
N ASN A 71 -11.06 -3.43 -7.39
CA ASN A 71 -12.48 -3.25 -7.70
C ASN A 71 -12.74 -2.06 -8.63
N THR A 72 -11.82 -1.10 -8.70
CA THR A 72 -11.91 0.02 -9.65
C THR A 72 -11.29 -0.31 -11.01
N GLY A 73 -10.72 -1.49 -11.17
CA GLY A 73 -9.94 -1.86 -12.36
C GLY A 73 -8.46 -1.49 -12.25
N GLY A 74 -8.02 -0.99 -11.11
CA GLY A 74 -6.64 -0.62 -10.84
C GLY A 74 -5.86 -1.71 -10.10
N ASP A 75 -4.85 -1.30 -9.37
CA ASP A 75 -4.02 -2.20 -8.57
C ASP A 75 -3.33 -1.42 -7.45
N LEU A 76 -2.86 -2.16 -6.45
CA LEU A 76 -2.04 -1.62 -5.36
C LEU A 76 -0.74 -2.41 -5.31
N ARG A 77 0.38 -1.69 -5.29
CA ARG A 77 1.73 -2.29 -5.24
C ARG A 77 2.49 -1.73 -4.05
N LEU A 78 3.42 -2.52 -3.53
CA LEU A 78 4.20 -2.15 -2.36
C LEU A 78 5.59 -1.70 -2.79
N ALA A 79 6.18 -0.79 -2.03
CA ALA A 79 7.54 -0.32 -2.23
C ALA A 79 8.30 -0.33 -0.91
N ALA A 80 9.60 -0.60 -1.00
CA ALA A 80 10.54 -0.54 0.13
C ALA A 80 10.09 -1.40 1.33
N VAL A 81 9.69 -2.63 1.06
CA VAL A 81 9.26 -3.58 2.10
C VAL A 81 10.48 -4.00 2.91
N GLY A 82 10.47 -3.71 4.21
CA GLY A 82 11.55 -4.11 5.12
C GLY A 82 11.44 -5.59 5.52
N ASP A 83 12.49 -6.10 6.16
CA ASP A 83 12.59 -7.52 6.48
C ASP A 83 11.48 -8.01 7.40
N ARG A 84 11.08 -7.21 8.38
CA ARG A 84 10.01 -7.60 9.32
C ARG A 84 8.66 -7.67 8.66
N VAL A 85 8.35 -6.73 7.77
CA VAL A 85 7.10 -6.74 7.03
C VAL A 85 7.11 -7.89 6.01
N ARG A 86 8.24 -8.11 5.35
CA ARG A 86 8.39 -9.24 4.42
C ARG A 86 8.16 -10.57 5.13
N ALA A 87 8.66 -10.72 6.34
CA ALA A 87 8.48 -11.94 7.12
C ALA A 87 6.99 -12.21 7.41
N ILE A 88 6.20 -11.20 7.77
CA ILE A 88 4.77 -11.42 8.00
C ILE A 88 4.03 -11.72 6.70
N LEU A 89 4.44 -11.14 5.57
CA LEU A 89 3.86 -11.47 4.27
C LEU A 89 4.12 -12.95 3.92
N GLU A 90 5.33 -13.45 4.18
CA GLU A 90 5.69 -14.84 3.91
C GLU A 90 4.93 -15.82 4.81
N VAL A 91 4.88 -15.53 6.12
CA VAL A 91 4.21 -16.41 7.10
C VAL A 91 2.70 -16.50 6.81
N THR A 92 2.09 -15.43 6.36
CA THR A 92 0.67 -15.40 6.01
C THR A 92 0.40 -15.83 4.57
N GLN A 93 1.44 -16.16 3.80
CA GLN A 93 1.36 -16.57 2.40
C GLN A 93 0.77 -15.47 1.49
N LEU A 94 0.97 -14.20 1.87
CA LEU A 94 0.52 -13.05 1.10
C LEU A 94 1.63 -12.40 0.28
N ASP A 95 2.84 -12.93 0.34
CA ASP A 95 3.97 -12.45 -0.43
C ASP A 95 3.75 -12.55 -1.95
N GLY A 96 2.96 -13.52 -2.40
CA GLY A 96 2.58 -13.65 -3.82
C GLY A 96 1.35 -12.83 -4.21
N VAL A 97 0.64 -12.24 -3.26
CA VAL A 97 -0.57 -11.44 -3.50
C VAL A 97 -0.21 -10.00 -3.87
N PHE A 98 0.84 -9.47 -3.26
CA PHE A 98 1.31 -8.10 -3.51
C PHE A 98 2.55 -8.12 -4.40
N GLN A 99 2.56 -7.28 -5.42
CA GLN A 99 3.79 -6.98 -6.15
C GLN A 99 4.60 -5.98 -5.31
N SER A 100 5.89 -6.24 -5.15
CA SER A 100 6.78 -5.41 -4.34
C SER A 100 7.96 -4.93 -5.16
N PHE A 101 8.38 -3.70 -4.90
CA PHE A 101 9.48 -3.05 -5.59
C PHE A 101 10.45 -2.44 -4.58
N ALA A 102 11.69 -2.24 -4.99
CA ALA A 102 12.71 -1.72 -4.09
C ALA A 102 12.47 -0.27 -3.68
N SER A 103 11.79 0.51 -4.52
CA SER A 103 11.52 1.92 -4.24
C SER A 103 10.15 2.33 -4.76
N ALA A 104 9.64 3.46 -4.24
CA ALA A 104 8.41 4.05 -4.74
C ALA A 104 8.52 4.40 -6.23
N ALA A 105 9.67 4.92 -6.66
CA ALA A 105 9.89 5.26 -8.07
C ALA A 105 9.75 4.04 -8.98
N GLU A 106 10.34 2.91 -8.61
CA GLU A 106 10.21 1.68 -9.37
C GLU A 106 8.77 1.16 -9.40
N ALA A 107 8.07 1.24 -8.26
CA ALA A 107 6.69 0.82 -8.18
C ALA A 107 5.78 1.68 -9.05
N VAL A 108 5.97 3.00 -9.06
CA VAL A 108 5.24 3.92 -9.94
C VAL A 108 5.50 3.57 -11.41
N ALA A 109 6.77 3.37 -11.78
CA ALA A 109 7.14 3.04 -13.15
C ALA A 109 6.52 1.72 -13.62
N SER A 110 6.29 0.78 -12.72
CA SER A 110 5.71 -0.52 -13.05
C SER A 110 4.28 -0.41 -13.60
N PHE A 111 3.57 0.70 -13.31
CA PHE A 111 2.22 0.94 -13.85
C PHE A 111 2.24 1.45 -15.29
N GLU A 112 3.37 1.90 -15.78
CA GLU A 112 3.49 2.46 -17.13
C GLU A 112 3.69 1.39 -18.21
N GLY A 113 4.08 0.23 -17.77
CA GLY A 113 4.46 -0.79 -18.70
C GLY A 113 3.47 -1.85 -18.92
#